data_4f682632998624056bcc95e6fd666190
#
_entry.id   4f682632998624056bcc95e6fd666190
#
_cell.length_a   1.000
_cell.length_b   1.000
_cell.length_c   1.000
_cell.angle_alpha   90.00
_cell.angle_beta   90.00
_cell.angle_gamma   90.00
#
_symmetry.space_group_name_H-M   'P 1'
#
loop_
_entity.id
_entity.type
_entity.pdbx_description
1 polymer ?
#
loop_
_entity_poly.entity_id
_entity_poly.type
_entity_poly.pdbx_seq_one_letter_code
_entity_poly.pdbx_strand_id
1 'polypeptide(L)'
;SILKIEKYTSDKFIKKIDNYYFDTDGNKENLTFVLKVSKLLNLKNNLLLKTLNNFKGLSFRQEIIHNSKFLKVINDSKATSFSSSERLLKSLKNIYWIIGGLPKKGDKFLLKKADCKKIKLYIFGKNQKFFINQLKNKMEFQSFLNLKTLIAKIFLDIKNENNFINKTILFSPASA
;
A
#
# COMPACT_ATOMS: atom_id res chain seq x y z
N SER A 1 -21.53 -10.43 5.18
CA SER A 1 -20.33 -10.97 4.49
C SER A 1 -19.03 -10.64 5.21
N ILE A 2 -18.85 -9.47 5.82
CA ILE A 2 -17.65 -9.08 6.61
C ILE A 2 -17.47 -10.01 7.84
N LEU A 3 -18.53 -10.33 8.56
CA LEU A 3 -18.53 -11.28 9.69
C LEU A 3 -18.02 -12.69 9.35
N LYS A 4 -18.16 -13.11 8.09
CA LYS A 4 -17.61 -14.42 7.63
C LYS A 4 -16.11 -14.35 7.33
N ILE A 5 -15.57 -13.17 7.00
CA ILE A 5 -14.14 -12.95 6.76
C ILE A 5 -13.36 -12.99 8.06
N GLU A 6 -13.85 -12.34 9.13
CA GLU A 6 -13.23 -12.37 10.46
C GLU A 6 -13.10 -13.79 11.03
N LYS A 7 -14.09 -14.66 10.77
CA LYS A 7 -14.06 -16.05 11.22
C LYS A 7 -12.96 -16.88 10.54
N TYR A 8 -12.55 -16.53 9.31
CA TYR A 8 -11.47 -17.21 8.59
C TYR A 8 -10.08 -16.69 8.95
N THR A 9 -9.94 -15.43 9.40
CA THR A 9 -8.65 -14.86 9.85
C THR A 9 -8.18 -15.40 11.20
N SER A 10 -9.05 -16.06 11.97
CA SER A 10 -8.69 -16.75 13.22
C SER A 10 -8.20 -18.20 13.04
N ASP A 11 -8.19 -18.69 11.79
CA ASP A 11 -7.79 -20.08 11.50
C ASP A 11 -6.32 -20.31 11.85
N LYS A 12 -6.05 -21.37 12.61
CA LYS A 12 -4.70 -21.86 12.96
C LYS A 12 -3.79 -22.03 11.73
N PHE A 13 -4.36 -22.22 10.55
CA PHE A 13 -3.61 -22.32 9.29
C PHE A 13 -3.01 -20.99 8.86
N ILE A 14 -3.78 -19.88 8.94
CA ILE A 14 -3.30 -18.55 8.55
C ILE A 14 -2.12 -18.12 9.42
N LYS A 15 -2.12 -18.47 10.71
CA LYS A 15 -1.02 -18.18 11.64
C LYS A 15 0.30 -18.88 11.29
N LYS A 16 0.27 -19.90 10.43
CA LYS A 16 1.46 -20.61 9.95
C LYS A 16 2.06 -20.00 8.69
N ILE A 17 1.36 -19.03 8.07
CA ILE A 17 1.85 -18.34 6.89
C ILE A 17 2.83 -17.27 7.33
N ASP A 18 4.10 -17.47 7.01
CA ASP A 18 5.20 -16.54 7.24
C ASP A 18 5.55 -15.85 5.91
N ASN A 19 4.69 -14.90 5.51
CA ASN A 19 4.89 -14.13 4.29
C ASN A 19 4.27 -12.74 4.43
N TYR A 20 5.13 -11.73 4.51
CA TYR A 20 4.77 -10.32 4.67
C TYR A 20 3.86 -9.76 3.56
N TYR A 21 3.79 -10.42 2.39
CA TYR A 21 2.85 -10.04 1.33
C TYR A 21 1.40 -10.05 1.83
N PHE A 22 1.08 -10.92 2.78
CA PHE A 22 -0.26 -11.04 3.35
C PHE A 22 -0.50 -10.15 4.58
N ASP A 23 0.41 -9.23 4.92
CA ASP A 23 0.27 -8.35 6.09
C ASP A 23 -0.74 -7.23 5.90
N THR A 24 -1.00 -6.81 4.65
CA THR A 24 -1.99 -5.77 4.36
C THR A 24 -3.42 -6.32 4.39
N ASP A 25 -4.39 -5.50 4.81
CA ASP A 25 -5.79 -5.92 4.92
C ASP A 25 -6.37 -6.42 3.58
N GLY A 26 -6.01 -5.77 2.46
CA GLY A 26 -6.45 -6.20 1.13
C GLY A 26 -5.90 -7.58 0.74
N ASN A 27 -4.64 -7.86 1.06
CA ASN A 27 -4.04 -9.15 0.75
C ASN A 27 -4.52 -10.26 1.71
N LYS A 28 -4.82 -9.94 2.97
CA LYS A 28 -5.52 -10.86 3.88
C LYS A 28 -6.90 -11.23 3.38
N GLU A 29 -7.65 -10.26 2.88
CA GLU A 29 -8.95 -10.50 2.26
C GLU A 29 -8.82 -11.45 1.06
N ASN A 30 -7.89 -11.19 0.14
CA ASN A 30 -7.61 -12.06 -1.00
C ASN A 30 -7.21 -13.48 -0.55
N LEU A 31 -6.37 -13.60 0.48
CA LEU A 31 -5.96 -14.88 1.05
C LEU A 31 -7.16 -15.70 1.53
N THR A 32 -8.18 -15.08 2.14
CA THR A 32 -9.38 -15.80 2.59
C THR A 32 -10.14 -16.44 1.43
N PHE A 33 -10.21 -15.78 0.26
CA PHE A 33 -10.77 -16.37 -0.95
C PHE A 33 -9.93 -17.54 -1.45
N VAL A 34 -8.61 -17.40 -1.51
CA VAL A 34 -7.68 -18.47 -1.90
C VAL A 34 -7.88 -19.70 -1.02
N LEU A 35 -7.95 -19.53 0.31
CA LEU A 35 -8.15 -20.63 1.26
C LEU A 35 -9.50 -21.30 1.07
N LYS A 36 -10.55 -20.53 0.78
CA LYS A 36 -11.88 -21.10 0.51
C LYS A 36 -11.90 -21.95 -0.75
N VAL A 37 -11.32 -21.45 -1.84
CA VAL A 37 -11.19 -22.20 -3.10
C VAL A 37 -10.32 -23.44 -2.90
N SER A 38 -9.21 -23.34 -2.20
CA SER A 38 -8.33 -24.48 -1.90
C SER A 38 -9.03 -25.58 -1.14
N LYS A 39 -9.93 -25.24 -0.20
CA LYS A 39 -10.77 -26.23 0.50
C LYS A 39 -11.78 -26.91 -0.44
N LEU A 40 -12.42 -26.15 -1.33
CA LEU A 40 -13.35 -26.69 -2.31
C LEU A 40 -12.67 -27.66 -3.29
N LEU A 41 -11.42 -27.38 -3.65
CA LEU A 41 -10.59 -28.21 -4.53
C LEU A 41 -9.86 -29.34 -3.79
N ASN A 42 -10.06 -29.50 -2.48
CA ASN A 42 -9.40 -30.50 -1.64
C ASN A 42 -7.86 -30.46 -1.72
N LEU A 43 -7.26 -29.27 -1.82
CA LEU A 43 -5.80 -29.13 -1.90
C LEU A 43 -5.13 -29.52 -0.57
N LYS A 44 -3.99 -30.22 -0.68
CA LYS A 44 -3.20 -30.62 0.50
C LYS A 44 -2.66 -29.40 1.24
N ASN A 45 -2.91 -29.29 2.54
CA ASN A 45 -2.51 -28.16 3.37
C ASN A 45 -0.99 -27.88 3.34
N ASN A 46 -0.16 -28.93 3.30
CA ASN A 46 1.31 -28.75 3.27
C ASN A 46 1.77 -28.10 1.96
N LEU A 47 1.18 -28.49 0.83
CA LEU A 47 1.47 -27.90 -0.47
C LEU A 47 1.02 -26.44 -0.51
N LEU A 48 -0.19 -26.17 -0.03
CA LEU A 48 -0.75 -24.83 0.04
C LEU A 48 0.11 -23.91 0.91
N LEU A 49 0.52 -24.35 2.10
CA LEU A 49 1.37 -23.58 3.00
C LEU A 49 2.73 -23.26 2.36
N LYS A 50 3.37 -24.26 1.73
CA LYS A 50 4.64 -24.07 1.01
C LYS A 50 4.48 -23.04 -0.12
N THR A 51 3.41 -23.11 -0.89
CA THR A 51 3.13 -22.18 -1.99
C THR A 51 2.91 -20.76 -1.47
N LEU A 52 2.11 -20.59 -0.40
CA LEU A 52 1.83 -19.28 0.18
C LEU A 52 3.08 -18.64 0.79
N ASN A 53 3.92 -19.40 1.47
CA ASN A 53 5.17 -18.89 2.06
C ASN A 53 6.20 -18.46 0.99
N ASN A 54 6.18 -19.10 -0.19
CA ASN A 54 7.05 -18.76 -1.30
C ASN A 54 6.44 -17.75 -2.30
N PHE A 55 5.21 -17.32 -2.07
CA PHE A 55 4.52 -16.41 -2.98
C PHE A 55 5.12 -15.01 -2.92
N LYS A 56 5.67 -14.54 -4.02
CA LYS A 56 6.33 -13.23 -4.12
C LYS A 56 5.39 -12.07 -4.43
N GLY A 57 4.08 -12.34 -4.57
CA GLY A 57 3.11 -11.34 -5.00
C GLY A 57 3.11 -11.13 -6.52
N LEU A 58 2.37 -10.12 -6.95
CA LEU A 58 2.32 -9.67 -8.34
C LEU A 58 3.17 -8.41 -8.47
N SER A 59 3.98 -8.34 -9.53
CA SER A 59 4.77 -7.15 -9.85
C SER A 59 3.89 -5.91 -9.91
N PHE A 60 4.36 -4.82 -9.33
CA PHE A 60 3.69 -3.52 -9.31
C PHE A 60 2.37 -3.46 -8.53
N ARG A 61 2.01 -4.50 -7.76
CA ARG A 61 0.83 -4.55 -6.88
C ARG A 61 1.27 -4.80 -5.46
N GLN A 62 1.38 -3.73 -4.67
CA GLN A 62 1.87 -3.78 -3.29
C GLN A 62 3.19 -4.54 -3.17
N GLU A 63 4.01 -4.49 -4.22
CA GLU A 63 5.29 -5.15 -4.31
C GLU A 63 6.28 -4.50 -3.35
N ILE A 64 6.79 -5.27 -2.39
CA ILE A 64 7.80 -4.78 -1.46
C ILE A 64 9.16 -4.94 -2.13
N ILE A 65 9.73 -3.82 -2.58
CA ILE A 65 11.03 -3.78 -3.24
C ILE A 65 12.19 -3.57 -2.26
N HIS A 66 11.91 -3.10 -1.05
CA HIS A 66 12.86 -3.02 0.05
C HIS A 66 12.13 -3.18 1.39
N ASN A 67 12.72 -3.96 2.30
CA ASN A 67 12.21 -4.14 3.65
C ASN A 67 13.37 -4.27 4.64
N SER A 68 13.51 -3.28 5.51
CA SER A 68 14.49 -3.29 6.59
C SER A 68 13.83 -2.86 7.91
N LYS A 69 14.57 -2.89 9.00
CA LYS A 69 14.09 -2.43 10.33
C LYS A 69 13.59 -0.98 10.31
N PHE A 70 14.16 -0.12 9.45
CA PHE A 70 13.91 1.33 9.46
C PHE A 70 13.14 1.84 8.25
N LEU A 71 13.16 1.10 7.14
CA LEU A 71 12.58 1.54 5.88
C LEU A 71 11.93 0.39 5.13
N LYS A 72 10.68 0.58 4.74
CA LYS A 72 9.95 -0.25 3.79
C LYS A 72 9.68 0.57 2.52
N VAL A 73 9.90 -0.01 1.34
CA VAL A 73 9.57 0.60 0.06
C VAL A 73 8.60 -0.29 -0.70
N ILE A 74 7.44 0.26 -1.02
CA ILE A 74 6.35 -0.46 -1.68
C ILE A 74 6.08 0.16 -3.04
N ASN A 75 6.12 -0.66 -4.08
CA ASN A 75 5.71 -0.34 -5.43
C ASN A 75 4.28 -0.84 -5.68
N ASP A 76 3.35 0.08 -5.78
CA ASP A 76 1.94 -0.17 -6.09
C ASP A 76 1.53 0.64 -7.33
N SER A 77 2.40 0.68 -8.34
CA SER A 77 2.19 1.49 -9.55
C SER A 77 0.98 1.04 -10.39
N LYS A 78 0.39 -0.10 -10.10
CA LYS A 78 -0.90 -0.54 -10.66
C LYS A 78 -2.13 0.07 -9.97
N ALA A 79 -1.96 0.91 -8.95
CA ALA A 79 -3.04 1.68 -8.36
C ALA A 79 -3.41 2.85 -9.28
N THR A 80 -4.47 2.69 -10.05
CA THR A 80 -4.93 3.65 -11.07
C THR A 80 -6.02 4.59 -10.58
N SER A 81 -6.34 4.57 -9.28
CA SER A 81 -7.36 5.42 -8.66
C SER A 81 -7.05 5.66 -7.18
N PHE A 82 -7.63 6.72 -6.61
CA PHE A 82 -7.54 6.98 -5.17
C PHE A 82 -8.06 5.81 -4.33
N SER A 83 -9.18 5.21 -4.73
CA SER A 83 -9.77 4.08 -4.00
C SER A 83 -8.82 2.87 -3.90
N SER A 84 -7.97 2.65 -4.91
CA SER A 84 -6.95 1.61 -4.87
C SER A 84 -5.85 1.92 -3.85
N SER A 85 -5.38 3.18 -3.80
CA SER A 85 -4.35 3.63 -2.86
C SER A 85 -4.87 3.73 -1.42
N GLU A 86 -6.12 4.14 -1.22
CA GLU A 86 -6.71 4.40 0.11
C GLU A 86 -6.71 3.18 1.02
N ARG A 87 -6.93 1.98 0.47
CA ARG A 87 -6.85 0.73 1.25
C ARG A 87 -5.47 0.57 1.88
N LEU A 88 -4.44 0.79 1.08
CA LEU A 88 -3.06 0.61 1.51
C LEU A 88 -2.64 1.72 2.48
N LEU A 89 -3.06 2.96 2.22
CA LEU A 89 -2.83 4.10 3.12
C LEU A 89 -3.41 3.88 4.53
N LYS A 90 -4.55 3.20 4.65
CA LYS A 90 -5.16 2.87 5.96
C LYS A 90 -4.35 1.83 6.74
N SER A 91 -3.74 0.88 6.05
CA SER A 91 -3.03 -0.25 6.69
C SER A 91 -1.58 0.07 7.07
N LEU A 92 -0.99 1.11 6.49
CA LEU A 92 0.41 1.50 6.70
C LEU A 92 0.55 2.64 7.71
N LYS A 93 1.79 2.84 8.19
CA LYS A 93 2.15 3.91 9.12
C LYS A 93 3.37 4.67 8.62
N ASN A 94 3.50 5.95 9.02
CA ASN A 94 4.65 6.82 8.71
C ASN A 94 4.95 6.82 7.19
N ILE A 95 3.98 7.21 6.41
CA ILE A 95 3.94 7.03 4.96
C ILE A 95 4.48 8.27 4.26
N TYR A 96 5.44 8.06 3.35
CA TYR A 96 5.88 9.00 2.32
C TYR A 96 5.20 8.57 1.02
N TRP A 97 4.01 9.13 0.77
CA TRP A 97 3.17 8.73 -0.36
C TRP A 97 3.51 9.49 -1.61
N ILE A 98 3.89 8.78 -2.65
CA ILE A 98 4.22 9.33 -3.98
C ILE A 98 3.01 9.15 -4.89
N ILE A 99 2.50 10.28 -5.42
CA ILE A 99 1.34 10.33 -6.30
C ILE A 99 1.62 11.23 -7.50
N GLY A 100 1.00 10.93 -8.64
CA GLY A 100 1.15 11.73 -9.85
C GLY A 100 0.90 10.92 -11.12
N GLY A 101 0.85 11.57 -12.26
CA GLY A 101 0.54 10.96 -13.55
C GLY A 101 -0.77 11.49 -14.13
N LEU A 102 -1.48 10.71 -14.94
CA LEU A 102 -2.74 11.08 -15.55
C LEU A 102 -3.91 10.66 -14.63
N PRO A 103 -4.62 11.62 -13.98
CA PRO A 103 -5.69 11.28 -13.07
C PRO A 103 -6.90 10.73 -13.83
N LYS A 104 -7.61 9.79 -13.21
CA LYS A 104 -8.87 9.28 -13.75
C LYS A 104 -9.97 10.32 -13.56
N LYS A 105 -10.73 10.61 -14.62
CA LYS A 105 -11.86 11.56 -14.57
C LYS A 105 -12.90 11.12 -13.51
N GLY A 106 -13.29 12.04 -12.65
CA GLY A 106 -14.29 11.79 -11.61
C GLY A 106 -13.77 11.03 -10.38
N ASP A 107 -12.49 10.68 -10.33
CA ASP A 107 -11.89 10.03 -9.16
C ASP A 107 -11.86 10.99 -7.97
N LYS A 108 -12.19 10.49 -6.77
CA LYS A 108 -12.29 11.28 -5.54
C LYS A 108 -11.56 10.60 -4.40
N PHE A 109 -10.83 11.41 -3.62
CA PHE A 109 -10.18 10.96 -2.40
C PHE A 109 -11.15 11.03 -1.22
N LEU A 110 -11.45 9.88 -0.60
CA LEU A 110 -12.50 9.74 0.40
C LEU A 110 -12.00 9.67 1.84
N LEU A 111 -10.70 9.43 2.09
CA LEU A 111 -10.18 9.39 3.47
C LEU A 111 -10.40 10.71 4.19
N LYS A 112 -10.74 10.62 5.48
CA LYS A 112 -10.90 11.79 6.34
C LYS A 112 -9.52 12.37 6.72
N LYS A 113 -9.46 13.65 7.06
CA LYS A 113 -8.23 14.31 7.52
C LYS A 113 -7.59 13.58 8.71
N ALA A 114 -8.39 13.03 9.59
CA ALA A 114 -7.90 12.26 10.74
C ALA A 114 -7.07 11.03 10.35
N ASP A 115 -7.45 10.36 9.26
CA ASP A 115 -6.77 9.16 8.73
C ASP A 115 -5.44 9.52 8.05
N CYS A 116 -5.25 10.79 7.69
CA CYS A 116 -4.11 11.27 6.92
C CYS A 116 -2.95 11.81 7.79
N LYS A 117 -3.09 11.88 9.11
CA LYS A 117 -2.11 12.51 10.03
C LYS A 117 -0.68 11.96 9.93
N LYS A 118 -0.52 10.72 9.48
CA LYS A 118 0.79 10.05 9.36
C LYS A 118 1.24 9.89 7.90
N ILE A 119 0.66 10.67 7.00
CA ILE A 119 0.96 10.64 5.58
C ILE A 119 1.63 11.97 5.20
N LYS A 120 2.84 11.88 4.64
CA LYS A 120 3.51 12.97 3.94
C LYS A 120 3.33 12.75 2.45
N LEU A 121 2.75 13.74 1.77
CA LEU A 121 2.38 13.61 0.37
C LEU A 121 3.41 14.27 -0.54
N TYR A 122 3.84 13.53 -1.56
CA TYR A 122 4.77 13.97 -2.59
C TYR A 122 4.13 13.82 -3.97
N ILE A 123 3.89 14.93 -4.66
CA ILE A 123 3.16 14.97 -5.93
C ILE A 123 4.13 15.26 -7.06
N PHE A 124 4.09 14.51 -8.16
CA PHE A 124 4.94 14.75 -9.31
C PHE A 124 4.18 14.86 -10.62
N GLY A 125 4.86 15.43 -11.63
CA GLY A 125 4.40 15.47 -13.02
C GLY A 125 3.56 16.71 -13.36
N LYS A 126 2.86 16.67 -14.50
CA LYS A 126 2.15 17.82 -15.08
C LYS A 126 0.77 18.08 -14.48
N ASN A 127 0.08 17.05 -13.99
CA ASN A 127 -1.31 17.14 -13.53
C ASN A 127 -1.45 17.40 -12.02
N GLN A 128 -0.47 18.04 -11.39
CA GLN A 128 -0.41 18.28 -9.95
C GLN A 128 -1.66 18.99 -9.40
N LYS A 129 -2.23 19.94 -10.15
CA LYS A 129 -3.40 20.71 -9.74
C LYS A 129 -4.59 19.83 -9.36
N PHE A 130 -4.80 18.74 -10.08
CA PHE A 130 -5.88 17.79 -9.77
C PHE A 130 -5.69 17.17 -8.38
N PHE A 131 -4.51 16.63 -8.10
CA PHE A 131 -4.19 15.99 -6.83
C PHE A 131 -4.17 16.99 -5.67
N ILE A 132 -3.58 18.18 -5.87
CA ILE A 132 -3.55 19.25 -4.87
C ILE A 132 -4.98 19.65 -4.46
N ASN A 133 -5.88 19.85 -5.41
CA ASN A 133 -7.27 20.24 -5.10
C ASN A 133 -8.01 19.20 -4.27
N GLN A 134 -7.71 17.91 -4.43
CA GLN A 134 -8.31 16.84 -3.65
C GLN A 134 -7.72 16.69 -2.24
N LEU A 135 -6.43 17.04 -2.07
CA LEU A 135 -5.64 16.60 -0.92
C LEU A 135 -5.17 17.74 0.00
N LYS A 136 -5.06 18.98 -0.49
CA LYS A 136 -4.51 20.14 0.24
C LYS A 136 -5.12 20.41 1.62
N ASN A 137 -6.40 20.10 1.81
CA ASN A 137 -7.09 20.31 3.07
C ASN A 137 -7.03 19.09 4.01
N LYS A 138 -6.40 17.99 3.59
CA LYS A 138 -6.35 16.72 4.30
C LYS A 138 -4.96 16.39 4.82
N MET A 139 -3.90 16.78 4.11
CA MET A 139 -2.52 16.52 4.48
C MET A 139 -1.56 17.56 3.90
N GLU A 140 -0.38 17.68 4.50
CA GLU A 140 0.72 18.47 3.96
C GLU A 140 1.28 17.81 2.69
N PHE A 141 1.69 18.64 1.73
CA PHE A 141 2.24 18.12 0.48
C PHE A 141 3.43 18.94 -0.02
N GLN A 142 4.25 18.28 -0.82
CA GLN A 142 5.30 18.90 -1.63
C GLN A 142 5.10 18.48 -3.08
N SER A 143 5.42 19.37 -4.03
CA SER A 143 5.22 19.10 -5.46
C SER A 143 6.51 19.25 -6.27
N PHE A 144 6.69 18.38 -7.27
CA PHE A 144 7.92 18.25 -8.04
C PHE A 144 7.60 18.06 -9.52
N LEU A 145 8.47 18.55 -10.39
CA LEU A 145 8.31 18.36 -11.83
C LEU A 145 8.56 16.92 -12.27
N ASN A 146 9.49 16.22 -11.60
CA ASN A 146 9.87 14.86 -11.95
C ASN A 146 10.09 13.98 -10.72
N LEU A 147 10.05 12.66 -10.96
CA LEU A 147 10.17 11.65 -9.92
C LEU A 147 11.57 11.61 -9.29
N LYS A 148 12.64 11.92 -10.04
CA LYS A 148 14.01 11.87 -9.54
C LYS A 148 14.24 12.87 -8.40
N THR A 149 13.84 14.13 -8.62
CA THR A 149 13.96 15.18 -7.60
C THR A 149 13.06 14.92 -6.39
N LEU A 150 11.88 14.36 -6.61
CA LEU A 150 10.95 13.93 -5.57
C LEU A 150 11.58 12.85 -4.67
N ILE A 151 12.14 11.81 -5.26
CA ILE A 151 12.76 10.70 -4.51
C ILE A 151 13.96 11.23 -3.70
N ALA A 152 14.82 12.07 -4.28
CA ALA A 152 15.92 12.68 -3.58
C ALA A 152 15.45 13.47 -2.34
N LYS A 153 14.34 14.22 -2.47
CA LYS A 153 13.75 14.96 -1.35
C LYS A 153 13.21 14.04 -0.26
N ILE A 154 12.55 12.94 -0.62
CA ILE A 154 12.07 11.95 0.37
C ILE A 154 13.24 11.41 1.20
N PHE A 155 14.35 11.01 0.57
CA PHE A 155 15.52 10.51 1.31
C PHE A 155 16.13 11.57 2.21
N LEU A 156 16.16 12.83 1.76
CA LEU A 156 16.61 13.95 2.60
C LEU A 156 15.69 14.13 3.82
N ASP A 157 14.38 14.11 3.62
CA ASP A 157 13.40 14.25 4.70
C ASP A 157 13.50 13.09 5.70
N ILE A 158 13.67 11.87 5.22
CA ILE A 158 13.90 10.69 6.07
C ILE A 158 15.17 10.83 6.90
N LYS A 159 16.26 11.32 6.30
CA LYS A 159 17.55 11.54 6.97
C LYS A 159 17.46 12.60 8.07
N ASN A 160 16.70 13.66 7.82
CA ASN A 160 16.54 14.78 8.76
C ASN A 160 15.60 14.45 9.93
N GLU A 161 14.83 13.39 9.85
CA GLU A 161 13.99 12.92 10.95
C GLU A 161 14.81 12.07 11.92
N ASN A 162 15.20 12.64 13.05
CA ASN A 162 15.98 11.99 14.12
C ASN A 162 15.19 10.94 14.92
N ASN A 163 14.28 10.21 14.28
CA ASN A 163 13.52 9.15 14.93
C ASN A 163 13.79 7.77 14.28
N PHE A 164 13.97 6.76 15.13
CA PHE A 164 14.17 5.35 14.72
C PHE A 164 12.86 4.62 14.40
N ILE A 165 11.81 5.35 13.99
CA ILE A 165 10.52 4.78 13.64
C ILE A 165 10.59 4.21 12.23
N ASN A 166 10.04 3.01 12.03
CA ASN A 166 9.93 2.41 10.70
C ASN A 166 9.12 3.32 9.75
N LYS A 167 9.70 3.70 8.64
CA LYS A 167 9.13 4.56 7.61
C LYS A 167 8.73 3.76 6.39
N THR A 168 7.68 4.19 5.71
CA THR A 168 7.21 3.53 4.48
C THR A 168 7.21 4.51 3.32
N ILE A 169 8.02 4.26 2.30
CA ILE A 169 7.89 4.94 1.00
C ILE A 169 6.87 4.13 0.19
N LEU A 170 5.78 4.76 -0.18
CA LEU A 170 4.72 4.15 -0.98
C LEU A 170 4.62 4.84 -2.34
N PHE A 171 4.98 4.15 -3.41
CA PHE A 171 4.68 4.56 -4.78
C PHE A 171 3.34 3.97 -5.20
N SER A 172 2.26 4.74 -5.05
CA SER A 172 0.89 4.35 -5.41
C SER A 172 0.24 5.56 -6.10
N PRO A 173 0.44 5.71 -7.42
CA PRO A 173 0.27 6.98 -8.13
C PRO A 173 -1.18 7.44 -8.26
N ALA A 174 -2.17 6.56 -8.05
CA ALA A 174 -3.60 6.82 -8.22
C ALA A 174 -3.90 7.41 -9.61
N SER A 175 -3.22 6.91 -10.64
CA SER A 175 -3.28 7.42 -12.02
C SER A 175 -3.08 6.30 -13.03
N ALA A 176 -3.57 6.51 -14.25
CA ALA A 176 -3.36 5.60 -15.38
C ALA A 176 -2.05 5.88 -16.09
#